data_f18b12e9f350f482777d936601c65a44
#
_entry.id   f18b12e9f350f482777d936601c65a44
#
_cell.length_a   1.000
_cell.length_b   1.000
_cell.length_c   1.000
_cell.angle_alpha   90.00
_cell.angle_beta   90.00
_cell.angle_gamma   90.00
#
_symmetry.space_group_name_H-M   'P 1'
#
loop_
_entity.id
_entity.type
_entity.pdbx_description
1 polymer ?
#
loop_
_entity_poly.entity_id
_entity_poly.type
_entity_poly.pdbx_seq_one_letter_code
_entity_poly.pdbx_strand_id
1 'polypeptide(L)'
;MNTLALIAKTQSLIAAGDIVGAESALVELADAEGDSALLVVLEQLPPKDILAVIREYDNSKESVINLLVTPEMFARAVVIEKQYKDLTRTHLRGMVNSVIFRDDADPVEFLTAIGELEGGSEALADYFSEKWSRIEAFARTGTFDSVEDDGEMLSETALLSLAYAPPKLELDEVTDQDWMQLAWLLRHQCPDLFTETVLVLRAKARAHDLGLDSDDETEAEYEEDDGKVETGDTDRGKATPAAREDDEESAI
;
A
#
# COMPACT_ATOMS: atom_id res chain seq x y z
N MET A 1 -28.04 4.43 -17.92
CA MET A 1 -27.48 3.16 -18.50
C MET A 1 -27.97 1.99 -17.67
N ASN A 2 -28.21 0.76 -18.26
CA ASN A 2 -28.65 -0.38 -17.44
C ASN A 2 -27.51 -0.85 -16.55
N THR A 3 -27.67 -0.79 -15.23
CA THR A 3 -26.67 -1.18 -14.21
C THR A 3 -26.08 -2.58 -14.48
N LEU A 4 -26.93 -3.57 -14.82
CA LEU A 4 -26.46 -4.93 -15.12
C LEU A 4 -25.58 -4.98 -16.38
N ALA A 5 -25.87 -4.17 -17.39
CA ALA A 5 -25.06 -4.12 -18.60
C ALA A 5 -23.68 -3.48 -18.32
N LEU A 6 -23.62 -2.49 -17.42
CA LEU A 6 -22.37 -1.87 -17.01
C LEU A 6 -21.52 -2.84 -16.17
N ILE A 7 -22.12 -3.52 -15.20
CA ILE A 7 -21.41 -4.54 -14.40
C ILE A 7 -20.79 -5.59 -15.34
N ALA A 8 -21.57 -6.13 -16.28
CA ALA A 8 -21.10 -7.12 -17.24
C ALA A 8 -19.97 -6.57 -18.14
N LYS A 9 -20.07 -5.29 -18.57
CA LYS A 9 -19.01 -4.61 -19.33
C LYS A 9 -17.74 -4.49 -18.49
N THR A 10 -17.83 -3.97 -17.26
CA THR A 10 -16.70 -3.79 -16.34
C THR A 10 -16.00 -5.13 -16.06
N GLN A 11 -16.76 -6.18 -15.74
CA GLN A 11 -16.22 -7.53 -15.53
C GLN A 11 -15.53 -8.09 -16.78
N SER A 12 -16.10 -7.85 -17.97
CA SER A 12 -15.48 -8.28 -19.23
C SER A 12 -14.16 -7.57 -19.50
N LEU A 13 -14.07 -6.27 -19.20
CA LEU A 13 -12.84 -5.48 -19.34
C LEU A 13 -11.78 -5.98 -18.36
N ILE A 14 -12.12 -6.19 -17.08
CA ILE A 14 -11.22 -6.75 -16.07
C ILE A 14 -10.72 -8.13 -16.49
N ALA A 15 -11.60 -9.01 -16.94
CA ALA A 15 -11.22 -10.34 -17.41
C ALA A 15 -10.32 -10.31 -18.65
N ALA A 16 -10.40 -9.27 -19.46
CA ALA A 16 -9.52 -9.04 -20.61
C ALA A 16 -8.19 -8.35 -20.23
N GLY A 17 -7.99 -7.97 -18.96
CA GLY A 17 -6.82 -7.23 -18.48
C GLY A 17 -6.89 -5.72 -18.79
N ASP A 18 -8.00 -5.21 -19.26
CA ASP A 18 -8.21 -3.78 -19.51
C ASP A 18 -8.81 -3.08 -18.28
N ILE A 19 -7.97 -2.94 -17.25
CA ILE A 19 -8.39 -2.33 -15.98
C ILE A 19 -8.68 -0.84 -16.15
N VAL A 20 -7.85 -0.14 -16.93
CA VAL A 20 -8.05 1.29 -17.23
C VAL A 20 -9.39 1.52 -17.95
N GLY A 21 -9.74 0.65 -18.88
CA GLY A 21 -11.06 0.69 -19.56
C GLY A 21 -12.22 0.40 -18.60
N ALA A 22 -12.02 -0.50 -17.64
CA ALA A 22 -13.00 -0.80 -16.61
C ALA A 22 -13.22 0.41 -15.67
N GLU A 23 -12.14 1.02 -15.19
CA GLU A 23 -12.19 2.25 -14.39
C GLU A 23 -12.90 3.38 -15.15
N SER A 24 -12.49 3.64 -16.39
CA SER A 24 -13.11 4.68 -17.23
C SER A 24 -14.61 4.48 -17.39
N ALA A 25 -15.07 3.25 -17.55
CA ALA A 25 -16.50 2.95 -17.69
C ALA A 25 -17.27 3.24 -16.39
N LEU A 26 -16.64 3.05 -15.23
CA LEU A 26 -17.23 3.37 -13.92
C LEU A 26 -17.24 4.89 -13.67
N VAL A 27 -16.18 5.58 -14.03
CA VAL A 27 -16.09 7.06 -13.94
C VAL A 27 -17.12 7.72 -14.86
N GLU A 28 -17.27 7.25 -16.12
CA GLU A 28 -18.31 7.73 -17.04
C GLU A 28 -19.73 7.61 -16.46
N LEU A 29 -20.00 6.57 -15.66
CA LEU A 29 -21.27 6.44 -14.95
C LEU A 29 -21.44 7.52 -13.89
N ALA A 30 -20.40 7.75 -13.05
CA ALA A 30 -20.45 8.79 -12.03
C ALA A 30 -20.69 10.18 -12.64
N ASP A 31 -19.99 10.49 -13.75
CA ASP A 31 -20.14 11.74 -14.47
C ASP A 31 -21.56 11.92 -15.07
N ALA A 32 -22.16 10.83 -15.54
CA ALA A 32 -23.46 10.86 -16.23
C ALA A 32 -24.65 10.79 -15.28
N GLU A 33 -24.59 9.98 -14.23
CA GLU A 33 -25.72 9.63 -13.35
C GLU A 33 -25.46 9.93 -11.87
N GLY A 34 -24.23 10.37 -11.53
CA GLY A 34 -23.80 10.75 -10.20
C GLY A 34 -23.23 9.59 -9.36
N ASP A 35 -22.59 9.94 -8.25
CA ASP A 35 -21.88 9.02 -7.37
C ASP A 35 -22.79 7.92 -6.78
N SER A 36 -24.05 8.26 -6.49
CA SER A 36 -25.02 7.28 -5.98
C SER A 36 -25.28 6.13 -6.97
N ALA A 37 -25.23 6.41 -8.28
CA ALA A 37 -25.38 5.37 -9.29
C ALA A 37 -24.13 4.47 -9.38
N LEU A 38 -22.95 5.08 -9.24
CA LEU A 38 -21.70 4.32 -9.17
C LEU A 38 -21.65 3.43 -7.93
N LEU A 39 -22.05 3.94 -6.75
CA LEU A 39 -22.07 3.15 -5.51
C LEU A 39 -22.93 1.89 -5.65
N VAL A 40 -24.12 1.98 -6.27
CA VAL A 40 -24.97 0.82 -6.54
C VAL A 40 -24.28 -0.21 -7.43
N VAL A 41 -23.44 0.22 -8.37
CA VAL A 41 -22.66 -0.70 -9.22
C VAL A 41 -21.55 -1.35 -8.42
N LEU A 42 -20.80 -0.57 -7.63
CA LEU A 42 -19.70 -1.08 -6.80
C LEU A 42 -20.20 -2.12 -5.78
N GLU A 43 -21.36 -1.91 -5.15
CA GLU A 43 -21.98 -2.88 -4.24
C GLU A 43 -22.29 -4.24 -4.90
N GLN A 44 -22.51 -4.26 -6.20
CA GLN A 44 -22.85 -5.47 -6.96
C GLN A 44 -21.63 -6.10 -7.65
N LEU A 45 -20.49 -5.40 -7.70
CA LEU A 45 -19.26 -5.99 -8.23
C LEU A 45 -18.67 -7.01 -7.23
N PRO A 46 -18.14 -8.12 -7.72
CA PRO A 46 -17.36 -9.03 -6.87
C PRO A 46 -16.17 -8.32 -6.24
N PRO A 47 -15.82 -8.63 -4.98
CA PRO A 47 -14.67 -8.00 -4.31
C PRO A 47 -13.36 -8.08 -5.07
N LYS A 48 -13.12 -9.19 -5.80
CA LYS A 48 -11.94 -9.35 -6.67
C LYS A 48 -11.87 -8.33 -7.81
N ASP A 49 -13.03 -7.92 -8.34
CA ASP A 49 -13.11 -6.96 -9.45
C ASP A 49 -12.90 -5.53 -8.91
N ILE A 50 -13.42 -5.23 -7.71
CA ILE A 50 -13.13 -3.99 -6.98
C ILE A 50 -11.64 -3.91 -6.70
N LEU A 51 -11.06 -5.00 -6.18
CA LEU A 51 -9.62 -5.09 -5.93
C LEU A 51 -8.80 -4.80 -7.18
N ALA A 52 -9.15 -5.41 -8.32
CA ALA A 52 -8.43 -5.20 -9.57
C ALA A 52 -8.39 -3.72 -9.97
N VAL A 53 -9.50 -2.99 -9.78
CA VAL A 53 -9.57 -1.56 -10.10
C VAL A 53 -8.77 -0.71 -9.10
N ILE A 54 -8.85 -1.00 -7.79
CA ILE A 54 -8.10 -0.28 -6.76
C ILE A 54 -6.59 -0.49 -6.93
N ARG A 55 -6.15 -1.68 -7.35
CA ARG A 55 -4.73 -2.03 -7.54
C ARG A 55 -4.03 -1.21 -8.61
N GLU A 56 -4.72 -0.89 -9.69
CA GLU A 56 -4.18 -0.08 -10.78
C GLU A 56 -4.16 1.42 -10.46
N TYR A 57 -4.45 1.76 -9.18
CA TYR A 57 -4.45 3.14 -8.75
C TYR A 57 -3.06 3.78 -8.93
N ASP A 58 -3.03 4.78 -9.77
CA ASP A 58 -1.90 5.69 -9.92
C ASP A 58 -2.02 6.79 -8.84
N ASN A 59 -1.10 6.82 -7.88
CA ASN A 59 -1.05 7.81 -6.80
C ASN A 59 -1.05 9.28 -7.30
N SER A 60 -0.85 9.49 -8.60
CA SER A 60 -0.92 10.81 -9.24
C SER A 60 -2.34 11.26 -9.60
N LYS A 61 -3.35 10.40 -9.45
CA LYS A 61 -4.74 10.69 -9.83
C LYS A 61 -5.69 10.27 -8.71
N GLU A 62 -6.56 11.18 -8.31
CA GLU A 62 -7.71 10.83 -7.48
C GLU A 62 -8.67 9.96 -8.27
N SER A 63 -8.88 8.72 -7.83
CA SER A 63 -9.90 7.84 -8.41
C SER A 63 -11.22 8.04 -7.70
N VAL A 64 -12.27 8.37 -8.47
CA VAL A 64 -13.66 8.45 -7.93
C VAL A 64 -14.06 7.12 -7.27
N ILE A 65 -13.53 6.00 -7.78
CA ILE A 65 -13.80 4.68 -7.23
C ILE A 65 -13.23 4.55 -5.82
N ASN A 66 -11.98 4.98 -5.61
CA ASN A 66 -11.37 4.96 -4.28
C ASN A 66 -12.12 5.84 -3.28
N LEU A 67 -12.72 6.95 -3.74
CA LEU A 67 -13.55 7.83 -2.90
C LEU A 67 -14.88 7.19 -2.49
N LEU A 68 -15.43 6.30 -3.31
CA LEU A 68 -16.74 5.68 -3.10
C LEU A 68 -16.68 4.26 -2.53
N VAL A 69 -15.50 3.66 -2.42
CA VAL A 69 -15.34 2.33 -1.80
C VAL A 69 -15.69 2.43 -0.32
N THR A 70 -16.67 1.62 0.11
CA THR A 70 -17.06 1.55 1.53
C THR A 70 -16.07 0.73 2.36
N PRO A 71 -16.05 0.90 3.69
CA PRO A 71 -15.20 0.09 4.57
C PRO A 71 -15.34 -1.42 4.36
N GLU A 72 -16.59 -1.92 4.18
CA GLU A 72 -16.85 -3.35 4.00
C GLU A 72 -16.38 -3.86 2.63
N MET A 73 -16.53 -3.06 1.57
CA MET A 73 -16.01 -3.40 0.24
C MET A 73 -14.49 -3.48 0.27
N PHE A 74 -13.86 -2.50 0.88
CA PHE A 74 -12.41 -2.42 1.00
C PHE A 74 -11.85 -3.56 1.84
N ALA A 75 -12.43 -3.82 3.00
CA ALA A 75 -12.01 -4.91 3.88
C ALA A 75 -12.03 -6.27 3.16
N ARG A 76 -13.10 -6.55 2.40
CA ARG A 76 -13.17 -7.77 1.57
C ARG A 76 -12.10 -7.81 0.49
N ALA A 77 -11.79 -6.68 -0.14
CA ALA A 77 -10.74 -6.60 -1.15
C ALA A 77 -9.36 -6.89 -0.55
N VAL A 78 -9.04 -6.28 0.60
CA VAL A 78 -7.77 -6.48 1.33
C VAL A 78 -7.58 -7.93 1.76
N VAL A 79 -8.63 -8.58 2.31
CA VAL A 79 -8.56 -9.99 2.72
C VAL A 79 -8.42 -10.94 1.53
N ILE A 80 -9.07 -10.62 0.40
CA ILE A 80 -8.93 -11.41 -0.84
C ILE A 80 -7.51 -11.28 -1.40
N GLU A 81 -6.93 -10.08 -1.39
CA GLU A 81 -5.55 -9.88 -1.84
C GLU A 81 -4.58 -10.81 -1.12
N LYS A 82 -4.72 -10.93 0.20
CA LYS A 82 -3.94 -11.87 1.00
C LYS A 82 -4.06 -13.32 0.47
N GLN A 83 -5.26 -13.75 0.07
CA GLN A 83 -5.49 -15.11 -0.41
C GLN A 83 -4.80 -15.38 -1.76
N TYR A 84 -4.75 -14.39 -2.62
CA TYR A 84 -4.17 -14.52 -3.98
C TYR A 84 -2.67 -14.21 -4.02
N LYS A 85 -2.13 -13.49 -3.02
CA LYS A 85 -0.71 -13.09 -2.92
C LYS A 85 -0.13 -12.50 -4.21
N ASP A 86 -0.96 -11.78 -4.96
CA ASP A 86 -0.58 -11.27 -6.27
C ASP A 86 0.16 -9.92 -6.22
N LEU A 87 0.03 -9.19 -5.10
CA LEU A 87 0.67 -7.89 -4.91
C LEU A 87 1.98 -8.01 -4.14
N THR A 88 2.95 -7.23 -4.54
CA THR A 88 4.11 -6.97 -3.68
C THR A 88 3.67 -6.22 -2.43
N ARG A 89 4.43 -6.34 -1.34
CA ARG A 89 4.15 -5.65 -0.08
C ARG A 89 4.05 -4.14 -0.23
N THR A 90 4.84 -3.57 -1.14
CA THR A 90 4.81 -2.14 -1.47
C THR A 90 3.47 -1.73 -2.11
N HIS A 91 2.97 -2.54 -3.06
CA HIS A 91 1.67 -2.30 -3.68
C HIS A 91 0.52 -2.46 -2.69
N LEU A 92 0.57 -3.47 -1.81
CA LEU A 92 -0.42 -3.63 -0.74
C LEU A 92 -0.47 -2.38 0.16
N ARG A 93 0.70 -1.88 0.57
CA ARG A 93 0.76 -0.63 1.34
C ARG A 93 0.18 0.56 0.58
N GLY A 94 0.57 0.75 -0.66
CA GLY A 94 0.04 1.82 -1.50
C GLY A 94 -1.48 1.76 -1.62
N MET A 95 -2.04 0.58 -1.88
CA MET A 95 -3.47 0.35 -1.96
C MET A 95 -4.19 0.68 -0.62
N VAL A 96 -3.66 0.19 0.49
CA VAL A 96 -4.25 0.42 1.82
C VAL A 96 -4.21 1.91 2.15
N ASN A 97 -3.07 2.57 1.97
CA ASN A 97 -2.91 3.97 2.31
C ASN A 97 -3.77 4.89 1.45
N SER A 98 -3.91 4.62 0.16
CA SER A 98 -4.71 5.45 -0.77
C SER A 98 -6.20 5.47 -0.45
N VAL A 99 -6.72 4.43 0.21
CA VAL A 99 -8.12 4.34 0.58
C VAL A 99 -8.37 4.81 2.02
N ILE A 100 -7.54 4.37 2.96
CA ILE A 100 -7.74 4.64 4.40
C ILE A 100 -7.44 6.10 4.74
N PHE A 101 -6.39 6.69 4.15
CA PHE A 101 -5.95 8.07 4.48
C PHE A 101 -6.46 9.14 3.51
N ARG A 102 -7.51 8.85 2.75
CA ARG A 102 -8.20 9.87 1.96
C ARG A 102 -8.90 10.89 2.86
N ASP A 103 -9.02 12.16 2.42
CA ASP A 103 -9.50 13.28 3.25
C ASP A 103 -10.91 13.11 3.80
N ASP A 104 -11.77 12.37 3.10
CA ASP A 104 -13.19 12.15 3.45
C ASP A 104 -13.43 10.84 4.19
N ALA A 105 -12.41 10.05 4.48
CA ALA A 105 -12.53 8.76 5.17
C ALA A 105 -12.31 8.90 6.68
N ASP A 106 -13.01 8.08 7.44
CA ASP A 106 -12.63 7.76 8.82
C ASP A 106 -11.78 6.48 8.81
N PRO A 107 -10.46 6.57 9.03
CA PRO A 107 -9.58 5.41 9.05
C PRO A 107 -10.04 4.30 10.02
N VAL A 108 -10.68 4.69 11.12
CA VAL A 108 -11.13 3.74 12.16
C VAL A 108 -12.27 2.85 11.66
N GLU A 109 -13.18 3.39 10.83
CA GLU A 109 -14.24 2.59 10.22
C GLU A 109 -13.66 1.52 9.29
N PHE A 110 -12.66 1.86 8.48
CA PHE A 110 -11.98 0.93 7.60
C PHE A 110 -11.24 -0.17 8.38
N LEU A 111 -10.52 0.21 9.42
CA LEU A 111 -9.80 -0.73 10.27
C LEU A 111 -10.76 -1.68 11.00
N THR A 112 -11.88 -1.15 11.50
CA THR A 112 -12.91 -1.96 12.15
C THR A 112 -13.49 -2.97 11.16
N ALA A 113 -13.86 -2.54 9.96
CA ALA A 113 -14.39 -3.44 8.94
C ALA A 113 -13.38 -4.54 8.53
N ILE A 114 -12.08 -4.23 8.47
CA ILE A 114 -11.04 -5.24 8.24
C ILE A 114 -11.01 -6.24 9.40
N GLY A 115 -11.05 -5.77 10.65
CA GLY A 115 -11.00 -6.61 11.85
C GLY A 115 -12.21 -7.54 12.02
N GLU A 116 -13.36 -7.17 11.48
CA GLU A 116 -14.58 -8.00 11.52
C GLU A 116 -14.53 -9.20 10.53
N LEU A 117 -13.59 -9.20 9.60
CA LEU A 117 -13.44 -10.28 8.63
C LEU A 117 -12.44 -11.32 9.09
N GLU A 118 -12.76 -12.60 8.87
CA GLU A 118 -11.80 -13.70 9.01
C GLU A 118 -10.62 -13.45 8.06
N GLY A 119 -9.42 -13.41 8.60
CA GLY A 119 -8.19 -13.09 7.87
C GLY A 119 -7.82 -11.61 7.86
N GLY A 120 -8.58 -10.73 8.50
CA GLY A 120 -8.29 -9.30 8.56
C GLY A 120 -7.01 -8.97 9.34
N SER A 121 -6.83 -9.56 10.51
CA SER A 121 -5.60 -9.39 11.32
C SER A 121 -4.36 -9.91 10.60
N GLU A 122 -4.49 -10.99 9.83
CA GLU A 122 -3.41 -11.52 9.02
C GLU A 122 -3.06 -10.62 7.82
N ALA A 123 -4.07 -10.00 7.19
CA ALA A 123 -3.84 -9.05 6.10
C ALA A 123 -3.11 -7.79 6.62
N LEU A 124 -3.47 -7.31 7.80
CA LEU A 124 -2.74 -6.22 8.47
C LEU A 124 -1.33 -6.64 8.90
N ALA A 125 -1.13 -7.89 9.33
CA ALA A 125 0.20 -8.42 9.61
C ALA A 125 1.07 -8.46 8.35
N ASP A 126 0.53 -8.82 7.18
CA ASP A 126 1.25 -8.75 5.90
C ASP A 126 1.62 -7.31 5.54
N TYR A 127 0.70 -6.36 5.73
CA TYR A 127 0.97 -4.94 5.56
C TYR A 127 2.16 -4.44 6.41
N PHE A 128 2.28 -4.91 7.66
CA PHE A 128 3.35 -4.51 8.58
C PHE A 128 4.60 -5.37 8.52
N SER A 129 4.64 -6.44 7.74
CA SER A 129 5.69 -7.45 7.79
C SER A 129 7.11 -6.90 7.68
N GLU A 130 7.36 -5.95 6.76
CA GLU A 130 8.69 -5.31 6.59
C GLU A 130 9.05 -4.35 7.74
N LYS A 131 8.10 -3.98 8.56
CA LYS A 131 8.29 -3.07 9.69
C LYS A 131 8.17 -3.77 11.05
N TRP A 132 8.22 -5.10 11.02
CA TRP A 132 8.03 -5.97 12.17
C TRP A 132 8.74 -5.49 13.44
N SER A 133 10.06 -5.25 13.40
CA SER A 133 10.85 -4.85 14.57
C SER A 133 10.38 -3.52 15.17
N ARG A 134 9.97 -2.57 14.32
CA ARG A 134 9.45 -1.27 14.78
C ARG A 134 8.03 -1.37 15.32
N ILE A 135 7.20 -2.26 14.77
CA ILE A 135 5.86 -2.55 15.31
C ILE A 135 5.97 -3.25 16.65
N GLU A 136 6.92 -4.19 16.81
CA GLU A 136 7.19 -4.86 18.08
C GLU A 136 7.68 -3.85 19.14
N ALA A 137 8.61 -2.97 18.80
CA ALA A 137 9.06 -1.90 19.68
C ALA A 137 7.89 -1.01 20.11
N PHE A 138 7.04 -0.60 19.17
CA PHE A 138 5.85 0.20 19.45
C PHE A 138 4.85 -0.53 20.36
N ALA A 139 4.62 -1.81 20.14
CA ALA A 139 3.75 -2.63 20.99
C ALA A 139 4.26 -2.70 22.44
N ARG A 140 5.58 -2.81 22.62
CA ARG A 140 6.23 -2.93 23.94
C ARG A 140 6.36 -1.58 24.67
N THR A 141 6.75 -0.52 23.95
CA THR A 141 7.19 0.73 24.55
C THR A 141 6.23 1.90 24.32
N GLY A 142 5.41 1.86 23.28
CA GLY A 142 4.57 2.97 22.82
C GLY A 142 5.31 3.99 21.99
N THR A 143 6.56 3.69 21.55
CA THR A 143 7.34 4.48 20.61
C THR A 143 7.88 3.57 19.51
N PHE A 144 8.19 4.12 18.33
CA PHE A 144 8.75 3.37 17.21
C PHE A 144 10.26 3.25 17.25
N ASP A 145 10.90 3.74 18.30
CA ASP A 145 12.34 3.63 18.47
C ASP A 145 12.74 2.18 18.73
N SER A 146 13.78 1.72 18.07
CA SER A 146 14.33 0.40 18.31
C SER A 146 14.82 0.30 19.77
N VAL A 147 14.25 -0.65 20.50
CA VAL A 147 14.75 -1.00 21.84
C VAL A 147 15.82 -2.04 21.63
N GLU A 148 16.96 -1.89 22.30
CA GLU A 148 17.92 -2.99 22.44
C GLU A 148 17.16 -4.18 23.03
N ASP A 149 17.20 -5.29 22.31
CA ASP A 149 16.33 -6.46 22.56
C ASP A 149 16.80 -7.19 23.81
N ASP A 150 16.09 -7.00 24.91
CA ASP A 150 16.27 -7.83 26.10
C ASP A 150 15.58 -9.22 25.98
N GLY A 151 15.09 -9.54 24.81
CA GLY A 151 14.71 -10.91 24.38
C GLY A 151 13.42 -11.48 24.92
N GLU A 152 12.74 -10.88 25.88
CA GLU A 152 11.52 -11.47 26.45
C GLU A 152 10.26 -10.97 25.72
N MET A 153 9.59 -11.89 25.06
CA MET A 153 8.30 -11.61 24.40
C MET A 153 7.20 -11.40 25.44
N LEU A 154 6.45 -10.30 25.27
CA LEU A 154 5.28 -10.05 26.11
C LEU A 154 4.23 -11.15 25.96
N SER A 155 3.60 -11.53 27.07
CA SER A 155 2.42 -12.37 27.02
C SER A 155 1.24 -11.62 26.33
N GLU A 156 0.25 -12.36 25.84
CA GLU A 156 -0.95 -11.76 25.24
C GLU A 156 -1.64 -10.78 26.18
N THR A 157 -1.80 -11.14 27.46
CA THR A 157 -2.39 -10.27 28.47
C THR A 157 -1.58 -9.00 28.69
N ALA A 158 -0.26 -9.09 28.68
CA ALA A 158 0.61 -7.92 28.82
C ALA A 158 0.52 -7.01 27.59
N LEU A 159 0.48 -7.60 26.39
CA LEU A 159 0.32 -6.86 25.14
C LEU A 159 -1.02 -6.12 25.09
N LEU A 160 -2.12 -6.79 25.45
CA LEU A 160 -3.44 -6.17 25.52
C LEU A 160 -3.46 -5.01 26.51
N SER A 161 -2.87 -5.20 27.70
CA SER A 161 -2.75 -4.13 28.70
C SER A 161 -2.02 -2.90 28.19
N LEU A 162 -0.94 -3.11 27.41
CA LEU A 162 -0.18 -2.02 26.79
C LEU A 162 -0.93 -1.35 25.63
N ALA A 163 -1.71 -2.11 24.87
CA ALA A 163 -2.52 -1.56 23.78
C ALA A 163 -3.58 -0.57 24.28
N TYR A 164 -4.10 -0.81 25.50
CA TYR A 164 -5.04 0.12 26.17
C TYR A 164 -4.36 1.23 26.99
N ALA A 165 -3.03 1.23 27.08
CA ALA A 165 -2.32 2.29 27.79
C ALA A 165 -2.46 3.64 27.04
N PRO A 166 -2.44 4.78 27.76
CA PRO A 166 -2.43 6.09 27.11
C PRO A 166 -1.29 6.21 26.10
N PRO A 167 -1.50 6.89 24.96
CA PRO A 167 -0.46 7.06 23.97
C PRO A 167 0.76 7.80 24.55
N LYS A 168 1.95 7.39 24.12
CA LYS A 168 3.21 8.10 24.41
C LYS A 168 3.59 9.06 23.27
N LEU A 169 3.11 8.77 22.08
CA LEU A 169 3.20 9.62 20.90
C LEU A 169 1.81 10.17 20.60
N GLU A 170 1.73 11.46 20.30
CA GLU A 170 0.49 12.06 19.82
C GLU A 170 0.29 11.75 18.33
N LEU A 171 -0.97 11.82 17.86
CA LEU A 171 -1.28 11.49 16.48
C LEU A 171 -0.54 12.37 15.46
N ASP A 172 -0.39 13.66 15.76
CA ASP A 172 0.31 14.63 14.92
C ASP A 172 1.82 14.33 14.76
N GLU A 173 2.42 13.60 15.71
CA GLU A 173 3.80 13.14 15.60
C GLU A 173 3.99 11.99 14.61
N VAL A 174 2.93 11.33 14.18
CA VAL A 174 2.95 10.16 13.29
C VAL A 174 2.17 10.34 12.00
N THR A 175 1.49 11.48 11.80
CA THR A 175 0.55 11.70 10.68
C THR A 175 1.18 11.57 9.30
N ASP A 176 2.46 11.96 9.13
CA ASP A 176 3.15 11.90 7.84
C ASP A 176 3.83 10.54 7.58
N GLN A 177 3.58 9.56 8.44
CA GLN A 177 4.21 8.25 8.41
C GLN A 177 3.17 7.15 8.22
N ASP A 178 2.67 6.97 7.03
CA ASP A 178 1.54 6.10 6.67
C ASP A 178 1.39 4.84 7.54
N TRP A 179 2.40 3.97 7.58
CA TRP A 179 2.35 2.75 8.39
C TRP A 179 2.45 3.03 9.89
N MET A 180 3.13 4.10 10.33
CA MET A 180 3.20 4.50 11.74
C MET A 180 1.85 5.05 12.20
N GLN A 181 1.22 5.89 11.37
CA GLN A 181 -0.12 6.41 11.62
C GLN A 181 -1.13 5.27 11.72
N LEU A 182 -1.06 4.31 10.80
CA LEU A 182 -1.94 3.14 10.84
C LEU A 182 -1.73 2.30 12.10
N ALA A 183 -0.48 2.05 12.50
CA ALA A 183 -0.15 1.33 13.72
C ALA A 183 -0.62 2.09 14.98
N TRP A 184 -0.48 3.42 14.98
CA TRP A 184 -0.97 4.26 16.06
C TRP A 184 -2.49 4.18 16.19
N LEU A 185 -3.22 4.33 15.09
CA LEU A 185 -4.68 4.22 15.04
C LEU A 185 -5.15 2.83 15.51
N LEU A 186 -4.54 1.76 15.00
CA LEU A 186 -4.82 0.40 15.44
C LEU A 186 -4.66 0.25 16.95
N ARG A 187 -3.52 0.68 17.49
CA ARG A 187 -3.24 0.53 18.91
C ARG A 187 -4.20 1.28 19.80
N HIS A 188 -4.59 2.51 19.43
CA HIS A 188 -5.32 3.41 20.31
C HIS A 188 -6.83 3.49 20.00
N GLN A 189 -7.26 3.11 18.80
CA GLN A 189 -8.67 3.11 18.42
C GLN A 189 -9.25 1.69 18.26
N CYS A 190 -8.41 0.71 17.90
CA CYS A 190 -8.80 -0.69 17.69
C CYS A 190 -7.83 -1.64 18.42
N PRO A 191 -7.69 -1.54 19.76
CA PRO A 191 -6.64 -2.22 20.53
C PRO A 191 -6.71 -3.74 20.48
N ASP A 192 -7.88 -4.33 20.37
CA ASP A 192 -8.03 -5.79 20.21
C ASP A 192 -7.47 -6.24 18.87
N LEU A 193 -7.83 -5.55 17.78
CA LEU A 193 -7.31 -5.82 16.44
C LEU A 193 -5.78 -5.61 16.36
N PHE A 194 -5.27 -4.56 17.03
CA PHE A 194 -3.83 -4.35 17.15
C PHE A 194 -3.14 -5.54 17.80
N THR A 195 -3.68 -6.02 18.92
CA THR A 195 -3.12 -7.17 19.65
C THR A 195 -3.11 -8.42 18.78
N GLU A 196 -4.21 -8.73 18.08
CA GLU A 196 -4.30 -9.87 17.17
C GLU A 196 -3.29 -9.74 16.03
N THR A 197 -3.19 -8.57 15.40
CA THR A 197 -2.23 -8.29 14.34
C THR A 197 -0.79 -8.52 14.80
N VAL A 198 -0.42 -8.04 15.99
CA VAL A 198 0.94 -8.25 16.54
C VAL A 198 1.20 -9.73 16.86
N LEU A 199 0.21 -10.46 17.36
CA LEU A 199 0.34 -11.90 17.60
C LEU A 199 0.57 -12.68 16.30
N VAL A 200 -0.15 -12.35 15.23
CA VAL A 200 0.07 -12.94 13.90
C VAL A 200 1.47 -12.59 13.36
N LEU A 201 1.90 -11.33 13.48
CA LEU A 201 3.24 -10.89 13.10
C LEU A 201 4.32 -11.70 13.84
N ARG A 202 4.18 -11.88 15.14
CA ARG A 202 5.10 -12.70 15.95
C ARG A 202 5.15 -14.14 15.50
N ALA A 203 3.99 -14.73 15.15
CA ALA A 203 3.93 -16.09 14.64
C ALA A 203 4.67 -16.21 13.30
N LYS A 204 4.46 -15.26 12.38
CA LYS A 204 5.17 -15.21 11.09
C LYS A 204 6.68 -15.00 11.25
N ALA A 205 7.11 -14.06 12.09
CA ALA A 205 8.52 -13.84 12.35
C ALA A 205 9.22 -15.09 12.90
N ARG A 206 8.57 -15.81 13.83
CA ARG A 206 9.10 -17.10 14.35
C ARG A 206 9.16 -18.19 13.28
N ALA A 207 8.14 -18.27 12.42
CA ALA A 207 8.13 -19.27 11.33
C ALA A 207 9.28 -19.00 10.37
N HIS A 208 9.51 -17.74 10.02
CA HIS A 208 10.64 -17.31 9.19
C HIS A 208 11.99 -17.66 9.85
N ASP A 209 12.20 -17.31 11.12
CA ASP A 209 13.45 -17.60 11.86
C ASP A 209 13.74 -19.11 11.96
N LEU A 210 12.68 -19.92 12.01
CA LEU A 210 12.79 -21.37 12.06
C LEU A 210 12.89 -22.02 10.66
N GLY A 211 12.82 -21.25 9.58
CA GLY A 211 12.82 -21.75 8.20
C GLY A 211 11.59 -22.62 7.90
N LEU A 212 10.47 -22.38 8.58
CA LEU A 212 9.20 -23.11 8.41
C LEU A 212 8.28 -22.42 7.39
N ASP A 213 8.65 -21.27 6.88
CA ASP A 213 7.92 -20.58 5.80
C ASP A 213 8.07 -21.40 4.52
N SER A 214 7.05 -22.20 4.23
CA SER A 214 6.98 -23.01 3.00
C SER A 214 6.58 -22.18 1.77
N ASP A 215 6.44 -20.91 1.92
CA ASP A 215 6.18 -19.98 0.84
C ASP A 215 7.53 -19.54 0.26
N ASP A 216 7.98 -20.28 -0.74
CA ASP A 216 9.08 -19.96 -1.66
C ASP A 216 8.69 -18.67 -2.44
N GLU A 217 8.64 -17.55 -1.72
CA GLU A 217 8.61 -16.24 -2.34
C GLU A 217 10.02 -16.01 -2.87
N THR A 218 10.25 -16.47 -4.10
CA THR A 218 11.29 -15.91 -4.95
C THR A 218 10.96 -14.41 -5.11
N GLU A 219 11.38 -13.62 -4.10
CA GLU A 219 11.53 -12.19 -4.27
C GLU A 219 12.52 -12.03 -5.42
N ALA A 220 12.02 -11.79 -6.61
CA ALA A 220 12.81 -11.18 -7.65
C ALA A 220 13.19 -9.82 -7.08
N GLU A 221 14.40 -9.73 -6.51
CA GLU A 221 15.09 -8.49 -6.26
C GLU A 221 15.16 -7.75 -7.60
N TYR A 222 14.19 -6.91 -7.85
CA TYR A 222 14.40 -5.83 -8.79
C TYR A 222 15.32 -4.86 -8.06
N GLU A 223 16.63 -5.08 -8.22
CA GLU A 223 17.63 -4.05 -8.01
C GLU A 223 17.15 -2.85 -8.83
N GLU A 224 16.67 -1.81 -8.16
CA GLU A 224 16.60 -0.48 -8.74
C GLU A 224 18.03 -0.15 -9.14
N ASP A 225 18.33 -0.35 -10.41
CA ASP A 225 19.53 0.18 -11.06
C ASP A 225 19.43 1.71 -10.98
N ASP A 226 19.92 2.24 -9.87
CA ASP A 226 20.23 3.65 -9.73
C ASP A 226 21.30 3.97 -10.78
N GLY A 227 20.82 4.28 -11.98
CA GLY A 227 21.63 4.73 -13.10
C GLY A 227 22.48 5.92 -12.72
N LYS A 228 23.60 5.66 -12.06
CA LYS A 228 24.74 6.56 -12.01
C LYS A 228 25.20 6.81 -13.43
N VAL A 229 24.74 7.89 -14.00
CA VAL A 229 25.36 8.49 -15.18
C VAL A 229 26.76 8.94 -14.74
N GLU A 230 27.73 8.04 -14.87
CA GLU A 230 29.14 8.41 -14.89
C GLU A 230 29.38 9.22 -16.17
N THR A 231 29.48 10.53 -16.00
CA THR A 231 30.11 11.40 -17.01
C THR A 231 31.58 11.05 -17.06
N GLY A 232 31.91 10.09 -17.90
CA GLY A 232 33.28 9.73 -18.23
C GLY A 232 33.93 10.86 -19.01
N ASP A 233 34.73 11.62 -18.29
CA ASP A 233 35.76 12.51 -18.82
C ASP A 233 36.81 11.67 -19.52
N THR A 234 36.77 11.55 -20.86
CA THR A 234 37.84 11.00 -21.67
C THR A 234 38.65 12.12 -22.26
N ASP A 235 39.62 12.57 -21.46
CA ASP A 235 40.84 13.22 -21.94
C ASP A 235 41.60 12.27 -22.90
N ARG A 236 41.70 12.60 -24.18
CA ARG A 236 42.72 12.14 -25.13
C ARG A 236 43.11 13.25 -26.08
N GLY A 237 44.14 13.96 -25.73
CA GLY A 237 45.46 13.85 -26.25
C GLY A 237 45.60 14.27 -27.71
N LYS A 238 46.18 15.50 -27.91
CA LYS A 238 47.20 15.90 -28.92
C LYS A 238 47.15 15.25 -30.32
N ALA A 239 46.91 16.10 -31.29
CA ALA A 239 47.77 16.25 -32.47
C ALA A 239 47.39 17.53 -33.24
N THR A 240 48.25 18.54 -33.15
CA THR A 240 48.52 19.53 -34.21
C THR A 240 49.42 18.82 -35.24
N PRO A 241 49.49 19.17 -36.56
CA PRO A 241 49.70 20.53 -37.00
C PRO A 241 49.17 20.89 -38.45
N ALA A 242 49.50 22.14 -38.82
CA ALA A 242 49.71 22.75 -40.15
C ALA A 242 48.50 23.47 -40.78
N ALA A 243 48.52 24.79 -40.68
CA ALA A 243 48.88 25.85 -41.61
C ALA A 243 48.33 25.74 -43.05
N ARG A 244 47.59 26.79 -43.40
CA ARG A 244 47.60 27.62 -44.59
C ARG A 244 46.36 28.51 -44.50
N GLU A 245 46.57 29.81 -44.27
CA GLU A 245 46.81 30.92 -45.22
C GLU A 245 45.79 30.93 -46.34
N ASP A 246 45.18 32.02 -46.35
CA ASP A 246 44.94 33.03 -47.37
C ASP A 246 43.44 33.34 -47.57
N ASP A 247 43.25 34.59 -47.38
CA ASP A 247 42.84 35.71 -48.23
C ASP A 247 41.35 36.10 -48.26
N GLU A 248 41.28 37.34 -47.84
CA GLU A 248 40.63 38.49 -48.51
C GLU A 248 39.11 38.50 -48.68
N GLU A 249 38.64 39.47 -48.18
CA GLU A 249 38.19 40.81 -48.69
C GLU A 249 36.68 40.99 -48.76
N SER A 250 36.35 42.11 -48.21
CA SER A 250 35.47 43.19 -48.70
C SER A 250 33.94 43.04 -48.58
N ALA A 251 33.52 43.93 -47.76
CA ALA A 251 32.63 45.09 -48.06
C ALA A 251 31.24 44.80 -48.65
N ILE A 252 30.29 45.20 -48.00
CA ILE A 252 29.45 46.39 -48.02
C ILE A 252 28.41 46.30 -46.89
#